data_23a6acc39db31076fa8ad5531bfafcab
#
_entry.id   23a6acc39db31076fa8ad5531bfafcab
#
_cell.length_a   1.000
_cell.length_b   1.000
_cell.length_c   1.000
_cell.angle_alpha   90.00
_cell.angle_beta   90.00
_cell.angle_gamma   90.00
#
_symmetry.space_group_name_H-M   'P 1'
#
loop_
_entity.id
_entity.type
_entity.pdbx_description
1 polymer ?
#
loop_
_entity_poly.entity_id
_entity_poly.type
_entity_poly.pdbx_seq_one_letter_code
_entity_poly.pdbx_strand_id
1 'polypeptide(L)'
;MNNDILNQSIEFIKGIGPARSKLLSEELNLKTVKDLIDFYPYRYIDRSRFFKINELPKNQSEVQIVGKIKSVKRTKVRFRNRLNCEFYDDTGKVDLIWYRGFNWVEESIKTNEEYVIYGKLSWFGNNPSIAHPEIKTKDSFNRNIPRRLHGIYSSTEKLVNEGVTQKYFVKIIYNLLNSLQNQIKENLSYNILNKYNLIDRYKA
;
A
#
# COMPACT_ATOMS: atom_id res chain seq x y z
N MET A 1 -22.13 9.37 -31.25
CA MET A 1 -22.01 10.18 -30.02
C MET A 1 -20.81 9.64 -29.25
N ASN A 2 -19.64 10.25 -29.41
CA ASN A 2 -18.50 9.94 -28.53
C ASN A 2 -18.78 10.59 -27.18
N ASN A 3 -19.46 9.89 -26.28
CA ASN A 3 -19.41 10.28 -24.88
C ASN A 3 -17.94 10.12 -24.46
N ASP A 4 -17.29 11.24 -24.29
CA ASP A 4 -15.91 11.27 -23.82
C ASP A 4 -15.90 10.64 -22.42
N ILE A 5 -15.52 9.36 -22.34
CA ILE A 5 -15.51 8.58 -21.12
C ILE A 5 -14.71 9.29 -19.99
N LEU A 6 -13.76 10.12 -20.38
CA LEU A 6 -12.93 10.89 -19.46
C LEU A 6 -13.73 11.95 -18.69
N ASN A 7 -14.82 12.46 -19.28
CA ASN A 7 -15.68 13.47 -18.65
C ASN A 7 -16.84 12.86 -17.83
N GLN A 8 -16.97 11.53 -17.81
CA GLN A 8 -17.99 10.86 -17.00
C GLN A 8 -17.71 11.02 -15.51
N SER A 9 -18.78 11.07 -14.70
CA SER A 9 -18.66 11.08 -13.24
C SER A 9 -18.04 9.80 -12.72
N ILE A 10 -17.15 9.93 -11.73
CA ILE A 10 -16.54 8.78 -11.03
C ILE A 10 -17.56 7.94 -10.27
N GLU A 11 -18.76 8.44 -10.03
CA GLU A 11 -19.85 7.73 -9.36
C GLU A 11 -20.19 6.39 -10.04
N PHE A 12 -20.07 6.36 -11.39
CA PHE A 12 -20.38 5.16 -12.19
C PHE A 12 -19.24 4.14 -12.23
N ILE A 13 -18.07 4.46 -11.66
CA ILE A 13 -16.95 3.52 -11.60
C ILE A 13 -17.26 2.44 -10.57
N LYS A 14 -17.08 1.18 -10.98
CA LYS A 14 -17.27 0.02 -10.09
C LYS A 14 -16.43 0.15 -8.81
N GLY A 15 -17.12 0.27 -7.68
CA GLY A 15 -16.51 0.36 -6.34
C GLY A 15 -16.46 1.76 -5.74
N ILE A 16 -16.87 2.81 -6.48
CA ILE A 16 -16.98 4.18 -5.94
C ILE A 16 -18.40 4.42 -5.40
N GLY A 17 -19.38 4.52 -6.30
CA GLY A 17 -20.77 4.83 -5.95
C GLY A 17 -20.98 6.27 -5.42
N PRO A 18 -22.26 6.69 -5.18
CA PRO A 18 -22.60 8.09 -4.88
C PRO A 18 -21.92 8.65 -3.63
N ALA A 19 -21.95 7.89 -2.52
CA ALA A 19 -21.40 8.36 -1.24
C ALA A 19 -19.90 8.63 -1.31
N ARG A 20 -19.14 7.69 -1.91
CA ARG A 20 -17.68 7.86 -2.07
C ARG A 20 -17.33 8.89 -3.13
N SER A 21 -18.11 9.00 -4.21
CA SER A 21 -17.94 10.05 -5.23
C SER A 21 -18.06 11.45 -4.60
N LYS A 22 -19.09 11.66 -3.78
CA LYS A 22 -19.25 12.90 -3.02
C LYS A 22 -18.05 13.18 -2.12
N LEU A 23 -17.62 12.19 -1.35
CA LEU A 23 -16.48 12.31 -0.43
C LEU A 23 -15.16 12.62 -1.18
N LEU A 24 -14.88 11.93 -2.28
CA LEU A 24 -13.71 12.17 -3.12
C LEU A 24 -13.73 13.56 -3.76
N SER A 25 -14.91 14.04 -4.16
CA SER A 25 -15.09 15.39 -4.68
C SER A 25 -14.84 16.47 -3.62
N GLU A 26 -15.35 16.27 -2.40
CA GLU A 26 -15.18 17.23 -1.29
C GLU A 26 -13.73 17.30 -0.81
N GLU A 27 -13.07 16.16 -0.64
CA GLU A 27 -11.75 16.08 0.00
C GLU A 27 -10.58 16.24 -0.99
N LEU A 28 -10.73 15.80 -2.23
CA LEU A 28 -9.66 15.76 -3.21
C LEU A 28 -10.02 16.41 -4.56
N ASN A 29 -11.23 16.98 -4.68
CA ASN A 29 -11.76 17.56 -5.92
C ASN A 29 -11.79 16.59 -7.11
N LEU A 30 -11.92 15.26 -6.85
CA LEU A 30 -12.03 14.23 -7.88
C LEU A 30 -13.50 14.03 -8.25
N LYS A 31 -13.88 14.42 -9.46
CA LYS A 31 -15.27 14.41 -9.95
C LYS A 31 -15.46 13.53 -11.19
N THR A 32 -14.47 13.52 -12.07
CA THR A 32 -14.52 12.85 -13.36
C THR A 32 -13.53 11.68 -13.46
N VAL A 33 -13.75 10.79 -14.42
CA VAL A 33 -12.79 9.72 -14.75
C VAL A 33 -11.41 10.30 -15.05
N LYS A 34 -11.37 11.45 -15.75
CA LYS A 34 -10.11 12.15 -16.03
C LYS A 34 -9.39 12.55 -14.73
N ASP A 35 -10.11 13.17 -13.79
CA ASP A 35 -9.52 13.60 -12.52
C ASP A 35 -8.91 12.41 -11.77
N LEU A 36 -9.56 11.25 -11.80
CA LEU A 36 -9.08 10.05 -11.13
C LEU A 36 -7.85 9.44 -11.83
N ILE A 37 -7.78 9.49 -13.18
CA ILE A 37 -6.59 9.04 -13.93
C ILE A 37 -5.41 9.98 -13.69
N ASP A 38 -5.67 11.29 -13.67
CA ASP A 38 -4.64 12.31 -13.44
C ASP A 38 -4.25 12.45 -11.95
N PHE A 39 -4.92 11.70 -11.08
CA PHE A 39 -4.57 11.64 -9.65
C PHE A 39 -3.36 10.72 -9.45
N TYR A 40 -2.17 11.26 -9.68
CA TYR A 40 -0.92 10.51 -9.56
C TYR A 40 -0.48 10.33 -8.10
N PRO A 41 0.18 9.19 -7.78
CA PRO A 41 0.81 9.04 -6.48
C PRO A 41 1.94 10.06 -6.31
N TYR A 42 2.05 10.66 -5.13
CA TYR A 42 3.12 11.62 -4.84
C TYR A 42 4.46 10.95 -4.57
N ARG A 43 4.46 9.64 -4.29
CA ARG A 43 5.67 8.81 -4.20
C ARG A 43 5.36 7.36 -4.49
N TYR A 44 6.41 6.60 -4.80
CA TYR A 44 6.33 5.16 -4.95
C TYR A 44 7.19 4.48 -3.88
N ILE A 45 6.69 3.36 -3.36
CA ILE A 45 7.42 2.47 -2.46
C ILE A 45 7.78 1.22 -3.25
N ASP A 46 9.07 0.91 -3.33
CA ASP A 46 9.53 -0.34 -3.91
C ASP A 46 9.42 -1.46 -2.87
N ARG A 47 8.49 -2.41 -3.12
CA ARG A 47 8.28 -3.60 -2.29
C ARG A 47 8.86 -4.87 -2.94
N SER A 48 9.79 -4.74 -3.89
CA SER A 48 10.44 -5.90 -4.50
C SER A 48 11.59 -6.45 -3.67
N ARG A 49 12.19 -5.61 -2.83
CA ARG A 49 13.36 -5.97 -2.03
C ARG A 49 12.95 -6.56 -0.68
N PHE A 50 13.51 -7.72 -0.37
CA PHE A 50 13.50 -8.31 0.95
C PHE A 50 14.86 -8.10 1.61
N PHE A 51 14.85 -7.70 2.88
CA PHE A 51 16.05 -7.58 3.68
C PHE A 51 16.20 -8.81 4.58
N LYS A 52 17.42 -9.22 4.81
CA LYS A 52 17.77 -10.05 5.97
C LYS A 52 17.85 -9.16 7.20
N ILE A 53 17.59 -9.73 8.39
CA ILE A 53 17.55 -8.93 9.62
C ILE A 53 18.91 -8.31 9.94
N ASN A 54 20.02 -9.01 9.65
CA ASN A 54 21.38 -8.46 9.82
C ASN A 54 21.75 -7.36 8.81
N GLU A 55 20.99 -7.24 7.70
CA GLU A 55 21.18 -6.22 6.67
C GLU A 55 20.28 -5.00 6.84
N LEU A 56 19.50 -4.96 7.93
CA LEU A 56 18.57 -3.86 8.18
C LEU A 56 19.33 -2.53 8.32
N PRO A 57 18.90 -1.49 7.57
CA PRO A 57 19.56 -0.19 7.64
C PRO A 57 19.37 0.45 9.03
N LYS A 58 20.43 1.07 9.58
CA LYS A 58 20.37 1.75 10.89
C LYS A 58 19.68 3.13 10.83
N ASN A 59 18.58 3.21 10.09
CA ASN A 59 17.74 4.40 9.97
C ASN A 59 16.27 4.04 10.09
N GLN A 60 15.37 5.02 9.92
CA GLN A 60 13.92 4.81 9.98
C GLN A 60 13.31 4.48 8.59
N SER A 61 13.99 3.66 7.79
CA SER A 61 13.47 3.23 6.49
C SER A 61 12.29 2.26 6.62
N GLU A 62 11.47 2.22 5.59
CA GLU A 62 10.49 1.18 5.41
C GLU A 62 11.17 -0.05 4.83
N VAL A 63 10.95 -1.21 5.43
CA VAL A 63 11.59 -2.48 5.07
C VAL A 63 10.58 -3.59 4.92
N GLN A 64 10.95 -4.57 4.08
CA GLN A 64 10.21 -5.82 3.94
C GLN A 64 11.13 -6.98 4.30
N ILE A 65 10.68 -7.84 5.21
CA ILE A 65 11.45 -8.98 5.73
C ILE A 65 10.59 -10.24 5.69
N VAL A 66 11.24 -11.39 5.55
CA VAL A 66 10.62 -12.71 5.65
C VAL A 66 11.22 -13.45 6.82
N GLY A 67 10.39 -14.10 7.60
CA GLY A 67 10.84 -14.90 8.74
C GLY A 67 9.68 -15.54 9.49
N LYS A 68 9.93 -15.94 10.73
CA LYS A 68 8.98 -16.64 11.57
C LYS A 68 8.74 -15.89 12.88
N ILE A 69 7.59 -16.12 13.50
CA ILE A 69 7.29 -15.62 14.83
C ILE A 69 7.65 -16.68 15.87
N LYS A 70 8.53 -16.30 16.79
CA LYS A 70 8.97 -17.16 17.88
C LYS A 70 8.05 -17.10 19.09
N SER A 71 7.60 -15.88 19.43
CA SER A 71 6.75 -15.67 20.59
C SER A 71 5.82 -14.48 20.40
N VAL A 72 4.64 -14.59 21.01
CA VAL A 72 3.63 -13.53 21.07
C VAL A 72 3.36 -13.26 22.54
N LYS A 73 3.52 -12.01 23.00
CA LYS A 73 3.35 -11.65 24.41
C LYS A 73 2.59 -10.34 24.55
N ARG A 74 1.52 -10.35 25.35
CA ARG A 74 0.92 -9.11 25.84
C ARG A 74 1.78 -8.55 26.97
N THR A 75 2.19 -7.31 26.83
CA THR A 75 2.93 -6.59 27.87
C THR A 75 2.19 -5.32 28.24
N LYS A 76 2.22 -4.99 29.54
CA LYS A 76 1.66 -3.76 30.05
C LYS A 76 2.80 -2.79 30.35
N VAL A 77 2.81 -1.64 29.68
CA VAL A 77 3.79 -0.59 29.95
C VAL A 77 3.06 0.61 30.50
N ARG A 78 3.31 0.95 31.75
CA ARG A 78 2.52 1.91 32.54
C ARG A 78 1.05 1.47 32.57
N PHE A 79 0.15 2.23 31.93
CA PHE A 79 -1.30 1.94 31.91
C PHE A 79 -1.81 1.41 30.55
N ARG A 80 -0.91 1.14 29.59
CA ARG A 80 -1.30 0.72 28.23
C ARG A 80 -0.81 -0.69 27.94
N ASN A 81 -1.72 -1.52 27.43
CA ASN A 81 -1.39 -2.83 26.90
C ASN A 81 -0.79 -2.69 25.50
N ARG A 82 0.17 -3.53 25.18
CA ARG A 82 0.71 -3.70 23.83
C ARG A 82 0.97 -5.17 23.53
N LEU A 83 0.90 -5.53 22.27
CA LEU A 83 1.32 -6.85 21.80
C LEU A 83 2.75 -6.73 21.28
N ASN A 84 3.63 -7.59 21.78
CA ASN A 84 5.00 -7.73 21.32
C ASN A 84 5.17 -9.12 20.71
N CYS A 85 5.72 -9.19 19.50
CA CYS A 85 6.07 -10.44 18.85
C CYS A 85 7.57 -10.44 18.54
N GLU A 86 8.29 -11.48 18.95
CA GLU A 86 9.67 -11.71 18.53
C GLU A 86 9.64 -12.39 17.17
N PHE A 87 10.10 -11.68 16.15
CA PHE A 87 10.21 -12.16 14.77
C PHE A 87 11.68 -12.42 14.45
N TYR A 88 11.98 -13.49 13.74
CA TYR A 88 13.34 -13.90 13.44
C TYR A 88 13.49 -14.51 12.06
N ASP A 89 14.69 -14.41 11.52
CA ASP A 89 15.18 -15.19 10.38
C ASP A 89 16.46 -15.95 10.77
N ASP A 90 17.18 -16.48 9.79
CA ASP A 90 18.47 -17.16 9.99
C ASP A 90 19.62 -16.22 10.39
N THR A 91 19.42 -14.90 10.38
CA THR A 91 20.46 -13.89 10.58
C THR A 91 20.28 -13.04 11.83
N GLY A 92 19.05 -13.00 12.39
CA GLY A 92 18.79 -12.15 13.55
C GLY A 92 17.33 -12.15 14.01
N LYS A 93 17.01 -11.15 14.82
CA LYS A 93 15.65 -10.93 15.35
C LYS A 93 15.25 -9.46 15.31
N VAL A 94 13.94 -9.22 15.24
CA VAL A 94 13.31 -7.90 15.27
C VAL A 94 12.03 -7.98 16.10
N ASP A 95 11.76 -6.93 16.88
CA ASP A 95 10.53 -6.84 17.67
C ASP A 95 9.40 -6.20 16.85
N LEU A 96 8.27 -6.89 16.74
CA LEU A 96 7.06 -6.35 16.16
C LEU A 96 6.13 -5.88 17.28
N ILE A 97 5.64 -4.63 17.20
CA ILE A 97 4.93 -4.01 18.32
C ILE A 97 3.61 -3.43 17.84
N TRP A 98 2.51 -3.83 18.50
CA TRP A 98 1.19 -3.21 18.30
C TRP A 98 0.71 -2.56 19.60
N TYR A 99 0.41 -1.27 19.56
CA TYR A 99 -0.08 -0.49 20.70
C TYR A 99 -1.60 -0.46 20.81
N ARG A 100 -2.30 -0.79 19.70
CA ARG A 100 -3.77 -0.80 19.59
C ARG A 100 -4.22 -1.77 18.51
N GLY A 101 -5.49 -2.20 18.56
CA GLY A 101 -6.11 -3.02 17.51
C GLY A 101 -5.42 -4.38 17.30
N PHE A 102 -4.84 -4.98 18.34
CA PHE A 102 -4.01 -6.17 18.20
C PHE A 102 -4.73 -7.49 18.48
N ASN A 103 -6.00 -7.48 18.90
CA ASN A 103 -6.72 -8.73 19.19
C ASN A 103 -6.77 -9.65 17.96
N TRP A 104 -7.16 -9.11 16.80
CA TRP A 104 -7.18 -9.86 15.56
C TRP A 104 -5.79 -10.34 15.11
N VAL A 105 -4.74 -9.57 15.41
CA VAL A 105 -3.35 -9.95 15.10
C VAL A 105 -2.96 -11.16 15.92
N GLU A 106 -3.22 -11.11 17.22
CA GLU A 106 -2.91 -12.20 18.15
C GLU A 106 -3.65 -13.50 17.81
N GLU A 107 -4.92 -13.39 17.40
CA GLU A 107 -5.74 -14.54 16.99
C GLU A 107 -5.29 -15.13 15.63
N SER A 108 -4.74 -14.30 14.74
CA SER A 108 -4.32 -14.71 13.39
C SER A 108 -2.89 -15.23 13.31
N ILE A 109 -2.03 -14.89 14.28
CA ILE A 109 -0.62 -15.28 14.28
C ILE A 109 -0.44 -16.68 14.82
N LYS A 110 0.30 -17.49 14.08
CA LYS A 110 0.79 -18.81 14.54
C LYS A 110 2.30 -18.79 14.65
N THR A 111 2.81 -19.37 15.74
CA THR A 111 4.26 -19.52 15.92
C THR A 111 4.84 -20.51 14.91
N ASN A 112 6.09 -20.28 14.49
CA ASN A 112 6.83 -21.09 13.50
C ASN A 112 6.27 -21.10 12.06
N GLU A 113 5.19 -20.36 11.78
CA GLU A 113 4.73 -20.11 10.42
C GLU A 113 5.54 -18.99 9.77
N GLU A 114 5.76 -19.06 8.44
CA GLU A 114 6.49 -18.01 7.72
C GLU A 114 5.58 -16.83 7.36
N TYR A 115 6.05 -15.64 7.69
CA TYR A 115 5.37 -14.38 7.41
C TYR A 115 6.25 -13.44 6.60
N VAL A 116 5.59 -12.59 5.83
CA VAL A 116 6.15 -11.39 5.22
C VAL A 116 5.69 -10.21 6.06
N ILE A 117 6.65 -9.46 6.58
CA ILE A 117 6.44 -8.26 7.38
C ILE A 117 6.89 -7.04 6.58
N TYR A 118 6.06 -6.00 6.57
CA TYR A 118 6.42 -4.70 6.01
C TYR A 118 6.13 -3.60 7.02
N GLY A 119 7.08 -2.68 7.20
CA GLY A 119 6.88 -1.54 8.09
C GLY A 119 8.11 -0.68 8.26
N LYS A 120 7.94 0.41 9.01
CA LYS A 120 8.99 1.38 9.29
C LYS A 120 9.85 0.91 10.46
N LEU A 121 11.17 0.84 10.23
CA LEU A 121 12.15 0.51 11.25
C LEU A 121 12.25 1.60 12.33
N SER A 122 12.46 1.15 13.55
CA SER A 122 12.88 1.96 14.68
C SER A 122 13.96 1.20 15.44
N TRP A 123 14.94 1.90 15.94
CA TRP A 123 16.06 1.31 16.67
C TRP A 123 16.09 1.80 18.12
N PHE A 124 16.27 0.88 19.04
CA PHE A 124 16.58 1.19 20.44
C PHE A 124 17.94 0.54 20.80
N GLY A 125 18.98 1.35 20.74
CA GLY A 125 20.35 0.82 20.73
C GLY A 125 20.58 -0.08 19.50
N ASN A 126 20.96 -1.32 19.73
CA ASN A 126 21.14 -2.32 18.67
C ASN A 126 19.92 -3.19 18.39
N ASN A 127 18.78 -2.93 19.03
CA ASN A 127 17.58 -3.72 18.88
C ASN A 127 16.64 -3.09 17.85
N PRO A 128 16.42 -3.71 16.68
CA PRO A 128 15.47 -3.23 15.70
C PRO A 128 14.05 -3.57 16.14
N SER A 129 13.13 -2.67 15.84
CA SER A 129 11.70 -2.88 16.03
C SER A 129 10.87 -2.28 14.92
N ILE A 130 9.67 -2.81 14.72
CA ILE A 130 8.70 -2.29 13.75
C ILE A 130 7.37 -2.12 14.48
N ALA A 131 6.87 -0.88 14.53
CA ALA A 131 5.58 -0.58 15.12
C ALA A 131 4.45 -0.70 14.10
N HIS A 132 3.35 -1.36 14.48
CA HIS A 132 2.18 -1.60 13.63
C HIS A 132 2.53 -2.10 12.21
N PRO A 133 3.35 -3.17 12.07
CA PRO A 133 3.69 -3.67 10.75
C PRO A 133 2.49 -4.25 10.02
N GLU A 134 2.53 -4.20 8.68
CA GLU A 134 1.71 -5.09 7.86
C GLU A 134 2.27 -6.51 8.00
N ILE A 135 1.39 -7.47 8.26
CA ILE A 135 1.74 -8.90 8.38
C ILE A 135 0.88 -9.73 7.43
N LYS A 136 1.51 -10.62 6.70
CA LYS A 136 0.85 -11.62 5.85
C LYS A 136 1.58 -12.95 5.97
N THR A 137 0.86 -14.06 5.91
CA THR A 137 1.51 -15.36 5.70
C THR A 137 2.23 -15.37 4.35
N LYS A 138 3.35 -16.07 4.25
CA LYS A 138 4.13 -16.16 2.99
C LYS A 138 3.28 -16.69 1.84
N ASP A 139 2.40 -17.66 2.10
CA ASP A 139 1.48 -18.20 1.09
C ASP A 139 0.47 -17.16 0.62
N SER A 140 -0.10 -16.38 1.53
CA SER A 140 -1.02 -15.30 1.17
C SER A 140 -0.31 -14.19 0.40
N PHE A 141 0.95 -13.91 0.73
CA PHE A 141 1.78 -12.95 0.01
C PHE A 141 2.05 -13.44 -1.41
N ASN A 142 2.48 -14.69 -1.60
CA ASN A 142 2.80 -15.27 -2.90
C ASN A 142 1.60 -15.32 -3.85
N ARG A 143 0.39 -15.56 -3.32
CA ARG A 143 -0.86 -15.51 -4.10
C ARG A 143 -1.23 -14.10 -4.57
N ASN A 144 -0.80 -13.09 -3.83
CA ASN A 144 -1.11 -11.69 -4.09
C ASN A 144 0.19 -10.87 -4.11
N ILE A 145 1.14 -11.24 -4.97
CA ILE A 145 2.42 -10.51 -5.09
C ILE A 145 2.12 -9.04 -5.34
N PRO A 146 2.52 -8.14 -4.44
CA PRO A 146 2.36 -6.72 -4.66
C PRO A 146 3.15 -6.33 -5.92
N ARG A 147 2.61 -5.38 -6.69
CA ARG A 147 3.40 -4.76 -7.76
C ARG A 147 4.70 -4.23 -7.16
N ARG A 148 5.79 -4.30 -7.92
CA ARG A 148 7.11 -3.83 -7.46
C ARG A 148 7.04 -2.42 -6.90
N LEU A 149 6.38 -1.52 -7.62
CA LEU A 149 6.16 -0.15 -7.20
C LEU A 149 4.74 0.02 -6.66
N HIS A 150 4.63 0.46 -5.43
CA HIS A 150 3.36 0.75 -4.77
C HIS A 150 3.17 2.26 -4.70
N GLY A 151 2.20 2.78 -5.43
CA GLY A 151 1.89 4.21 -5.42
C GLY A 151 1.27 4.64 -4.09
N ILE A 152 1.73 5.75 -3.53
CA ILE A 152 1.15 6.38 -2.34
C ILE A 152 0.45 7.66 -2.77
N TYR A 153 -0.84 7.68 -2.56
CA TYR A 153 -1.73 8.77 -2.94
C TYR A 153 -1.97 9.73 -1.78
N SER A 154 -2.19 11.00 -2.09
CA SER A 154 -2.65 11.98 -1.12
C SER A 154 -3.99 11.55 -0.53
N SER A 155 -4.17 11.73 0.78
CA SER A 155 -5.38 11.33 1.49
C SER A 155 -5.58 12.21 2.72
N THR A 156 -6.81 12.25 3.24
CA THR A 156 -7.17 12.94 4.47
C THR A 156 -7.60 11.93 5.54
N GLU A 157 -7.61 12.35 6.81
CA GLU A 157 -8.10 11.48 7.89
C GLU A 157 -9.56 11.09 7.68
N LYS A 158 -10.39 12.00 7.16
CA LYS A 158 -11.80 11.73 6.85
C LYS A 158 -11.95 10.63 5.83
N LEU A 159 -11.16 10.65 4.74
CA LEU A 159 -11.13 9.58 3.73
C LEU A 159 -10.76 8.23 4.34
N VAL A 160 -9.72 8.20 5.18
CA VAL A 160 -9.27 6.96 5.82
C VAL A 160 -10.33 6.39 6.76
N ASN A 161 -10.99 7.25 7.56
CA ASN A 161 -12.04 6.86 8.49
C ASN A 161 -13.28 6.29 7.77
N GLU A 162 -13.56 6.77 6.56
CA GLU A 162 -14.64 6.29 5.67
C GLU A 162 -14.20 5.11 4.78
N GLY A 163 -13.03 4.52 5.06
CA GLY A 163 -12.52 3.32 4.37
C GLY A 163 -11.88 3.58 3.01
N VAL A 164 -11.67 4.86 2.62
CA VAL A 164 -10.92 5.23 1.41
C VAL A 164 -9.41 5.23 1.72
N THR A 165 -8.86 4.05 1.81
CA THR A 165 -7.45 3.80 2.15
C THR A 165 -6.54 3.78 0.92
N GLN A 166 -5.22 3.72 1.10
CA GLN A 166 -4.25 3.54 0.01
C GLN A 166 -4.55 2.30 -0.84
N LYS A 167 -4.94 1.19 -0.20
CA LYS A 167 -5.33 -0.04 -0.92
C LYS A 167 -6.57 0.17 -1.80
N TYR A 168 -7.49 0.99 -1.33
CA TYR A 168 -8.69 1.34 -2.10
C TYR A 168 -8.31 2.13 -3.35
N PHE A 169 -7.47 3.19 -3.25
CA PHE A 169 -7.02 3.96 -4.41
C PHE A 169 -6.31 3.06 -5.44
N VAL A 170 -5.34 2.27 -5.02
CA VAL A 170 -4.62 1.35 -5.90
C VAL A 170 -5.59 0.41 -6.63
N LYS A 171 -6.57 -0.15 -5.92
CA LYS A 171 -7.57 -1.06 -6.50
C LYS A 171 -8.47 -0.36 -7.52
N ILE A 172 -8.99 0.82 -7.18
CA ILE A 172 -9.91 1.56 -8.04
C ILE A 172 -9.21 2.02 -9.31
N ILE A 173 -8.03 2.63 -9.20
CA ILE A 173 -7.26 3.09 -10.35
C ILE A 173 -6.86 1.92 -11.24
N TYR A 174 -6.43 0.80 -10.67
CA TYR A 174 -6.13 -0.41 -11.43
C TYR A 174 -7.34 -0.93 -12.22
N ASN A 175 -8.50 -1.03 -11.55
CA ASN A 175 -9.72 -1.49 -12.21
C ASN A 175 -10.17 -0.52 -13.32
N LEU A 176 -10.03 0.79 -13.07
CA LEU A 176 -10.34 1.82 -14.03
C LEU A 176 -9.43 1.71 -15.27
N LEU A 177 -8.12 1.66 -15.09
CA LEU A 177 -7.16 1.55 -16.19
C LEU A 177 -7.39 0.28 -17.02
N ASN A 178 -7.70 -0.85 -16.38
CA ASN A 178 -8.05 -2.08 -17.11
C ASN A 178 -9.35 -1.94 -17.89
N SER A 179 -10.35 -1.20 -17.39
CA SER A 179 -11.62 -0.98 -18.10
C SER A 179 -11.48 -0.01 -19.27
N LEU A 180 -10.46 0.85 -19.24
CA LEU A 180 -10.20 1.88 -20.26
C LEU A 180 -9.23 1.43 -21.35
N GLN A 181 -8.78 0.16 -21.33
CA GLN A 181 -7.87 -0.36 -22.36
C GLN A 181 -8.40 -0.03 -23.75
N ASN A 182 -7.55 0.62 -24.57
CA ASN A 182 -7.84 1.05 -25.94
C ASN A 182 -8.90 2.17 -26.09
N GLN A 183 -9.43 2.75 -25.01
CA GLN A 183 -10.41 3.83 -25.08
C GLN A 183 -9.79 5.23 -24.95
N ILE A 184 -8.57 5.31 -24.42
CA ILE A 184 -7.83 6.56 -24.26
C ILE A 184 -6.97 6.74 -25.50
N LYS A 185 -7.34 7.71 -26.36
CA LYS A 185 -6.59 8.03 -27.58
C LYS A 185 -5.32 8.80 -27.25
N GLU A 186 -4.25 8.49 -28.00
CA GLU A 186 -3.03 9.29 -27.98
C GLU A 186 -3.33 10.69 -28.53
N ASN A 187 -2.89 11.74 -27.84
CA ASN A 187 -3.10 13.14 -28.19
C ASN A 187 -1.82 13.84 -28.72
N LEU A 188 -0.67 13.17 -28.59
CA LEU A 188 0.59 13.67 -29.13
C LEU A 188 0.84 13.09 -30.52
N SER A 189 1.40 13.90 -31.42
CA SER A 189 1.81 13.40 -32.72
C SER A 189 3.01 12.45 -32.58
N TYR A 190 3.11 11.49 -33.53
CA TYR A 190 4.23 10.55 -33.60
C TYR A 190 5.60 11.25 -33.59
N ASN A 191 5.71 12.40 -34.26
CA ASN A 191 6.94 13.19 -34.31
C ASN A 191 7.33 13.73 -32.94
N ILE A 192 6.38 14.13 -32.10
CA ILE A 192 6.62 14.61 -30.74
C ILE A 192 7.06 13.43 -29.85
N LEU A 193 6.34 12.32 -29.92
CA LEU A 193 6.68 11.12 -29.15
C LEU A 193 8.11 10.68 -29.43
N ASN A 194 8.51 10.57 -30.68
CA ASN A 194 9.86 10.17 -31.08
C ASN A 194 10.93 11.21 -30.72
N LYS A 195 10.68 12.51 -30.99
CA LYS A 195 11.64 13.57 -30.72
C LYS A 195 12.05 13.65 -29.27
N TYR A 196 11.08 13.39 -28.35
CA TYR A 196 11.31 13.48 -26.91
C TYR A 196 11.41 12.13 -26.21
N ASN A 197 11.43 11.03 -26.99
CA ASN A 197 11.45 9.64 -26.48
C ASN A 197 10.37 9.38 -25.40
N LEU A 198 9.14 9.83 -25.69
CA LEU A 198 8.01 9.66 -24.79
C LEU A 198 7.34 8.29 -25.00
N ILE A 199 6.82 7.75 -23.91
CA ILE A 199 5.99 6.54 -23.95
C ILE A 199 4.60 6.95 -24.47
N ASP A 200 4.07 6.22 -25.46
CA ASP A 200 2.69 6.42 -25.90
C ASP A 200 1.68 6.00 -24.81
N ARG A 201 0.47 6.54 -24.85
CA ARG A 201 -0.58 6.30 -23.85
C ARG A 201 -1.01 4.85 -23.73
N TYR A 202 -0.78 4.01 -24.73
CA TYR A 202 -1.10 2.58 -24.67
C TYR A 202 -0.08 1.79 -23.84
N LYS A 203 1.14 2.28 -23.76
CA LYS A 203 2.24 1.64 -23.01
C LYS A 203 2.43 2.22 -21.63
N ALA A 204 1.92 3.43 -21.38
CA ALA A 204 1.99 4.11 -20.09
C ALA A 204 0.94 3.53 -19.11
#